data_829f1ff777ddb73a700062b32012e0e2
#
_entry.id   829f1ff777ddb73a700062b32012e0e2
#
_cell.length_a   1.000
_cell.length_b   1.000
_cell.length_c   1.000
_cell.angle_alpha   90.00
_cell.angle_beta   90.00
_cell.angle_gamma   90.00
#
_symmetry.space_group_name_H-M   'P 1'
#
loop_
_entity.id
_entity.type
_entity.pdbx_description
1 polymer ?
#
loop_
_entity_poly.entity_id
_entity_poly.type
_entity_poly.pdbx_seq_one_letter_code
_entity_poly.pdbx_strand_id
1 'polypeptide(L)'
;MSIVTEVAAADSATALAHFERALRFETDCWDVHSVLGTPEQDFVLLDVRGTDSYARGHVPGAVDLAQRKIVAAKLADYPADTVFVTYCAGPHCNGAARAAIRLARLGRPVKIMTGGVTGWLDEGFTLVPA
;
A
#
# COMPACT_ATOMS: atom_id res chain seq x y z
N MET A 1 -7.57 -24.22 27.44
CA MET A 1 -7.32 -23.13 26.46
C MET A 1 -7.04 -23.74 25.10
N SER A 2 -7.34 -23.00 24.05
CA SER A 2 -7.05 -23.44 22.69
C SER A 2 -5.69 -22.93 22.23
N ILE A 3 -5.24 -23.40 21.06
CA ILE A 3 -4.02 -22.88 20.44
C ILE A 3 -4.11 -21.36 20.21
N VAL A 4 -5.31 -20.83 20.04
CA VAL A 4 -5.54 -19.40 19.83
C VAL A 4 -5.28 -18.58 21.10
N THR A 5 -5.55 -19.16 22.26
CA THR A 5 -5.45 -18.47 23.53
C THR A 5 -4.27 -18.95 24.40
N GLU A 6 -3.41 -19.83 23.88
CA GLU A 6 -2.16 -20.22 24.56
C GLU A 6 -1.28 -19.01 24.85
N VAL A 7 -1.18 -18.09 23.88
CA VAL A 7 -0.63 -16.76 24.11
C VAL A 7 -1.81 -15.86 24.46
N ALA A 8 -1.79 -15.31 25.64
CA ALA A 8 -2.88 -14.46 26.11
C ALA A 8 -3.04 -13.22 25.23
N ALA A 9 -4.28 -12.79 25.01
CA ALA A 9 -4.53 -11.51 24.37
C ALA A 9 -3.94 -10.38 25.24
N ALA A 10 -3.41 -9.36 24.58
CA ALA A 10 -2.93 -8.17 25.27
C ALA A 10 -4.09 -7.49 26.01
N ASP A 11 -3.76 -6.74 27.07
CA ASP A 11 -4.77 -5.89 27.72
C ASP A 11 -5.34 -4.87 26.72
N SER A 12 -6.54 -4.38 27.00
CA SER A 12 -7.28 -3.54 26.05
C SER A 12 -6.55 -2.24 25.70
N ALA A 13 -5.88 -1.61 26.66
CA ALA A 13 -5.15 -0.36 26.38
C ALA A 13 -3.97 -0.58 25.44
N THR A 14 -3.21 -1.65 25.63
CA THR A 14 -2.09 -2.03 24.76
C THR A 14 -2.58 -2.42 23.37
N ALA A 15 -3.66 -3.20 23.31
CA ALA A 15 -4.27 -3.62 22.04
C ALA A 15 -4.79 -2.43 21.24
N LEU A 16 -5.48 -1.49 21.91
CA LEU A 16 -5.99 -0.28 21.27
C LEU A 16 -4.87 0.53 20.62
N ALA A 17 -3.80 0.80 21.38
CA ALA A 17 -2.65 1.56 20.87
C ALA A 17 -2.00 0.87 19.67
N HIS A 18 -1.86 -0.45 19.72
CA HIS A 18 -1.26 -1.23 18.63
C HIS A 18 -2.13 -1.17 17.36
N PHE A 19 -3.42 -1.44 17.46
CA PHE A 19 -4.30 -1.49 16.30
C PHE A 19 -4.53 -0.11 15.68
N GLU A 20 -4.67 0.94 16.50
CA GLU A 20 -4.75 2.31 15.98
C GLU A 20 -3.47 2.71 15.27
N ARG A 21 -2.31 2.32 15.78
CA ARG A 21 -1.02 2.61 15.17
C ARG A 21 -0.87 1.93 13.81
N ALA A 22 -1.36 0.69 13.66
CA ALA A 22 -1.29 -0.03 12.40
C ALA A 22 -1.95 0.74 11.25
N LEU A 23 -3.05 1.44 11.51
CA LEU A 23 -3.75 2.25 10.50
C LEU A 23 -2.96 3.49 10.05
N ARG A 24 -1.89 3.83 10.75
CA ARG A 24 -0.97 4.90 10.32
C ARG A 24 0.00 4.42 9.24
N PHE A 25 0.20 3.12 9.12
CA PHE A 25 1.16 2.49 8.20
C PHE A 25 0.49 1.73 7.08
N GLU A 26 -0.75 1.31 7.27
CA GLU A 26 -1.44 0.41 6.35
C GLU A 26 -2.83 0.93 6.00
N THR A 27 -3.24 0.63 4.78
CA THR A 27 -4.61 0.71 4.29
C THR A 27 -4.94 -0.61 3.59
N ASP A 28 -6.11 -0.75 3.01
CA ASP A 28 -6.48 -1.96 2.30
C ASP A 28 -7.13 -1.66 0.94
N CYS A 29 -7.40 -2.71 0.19
CA CYS A 29 -7.96 -2.57 -1.16
C CYS A 29 -9.35 -1.96 -1.15
N TRP A 30 -10.17 -2.27 -0.15
CA TRP A 30 -11.53 -1.74 -0.04
C TRP A 30 -11.53 -0.23 0.15
N ASP A 31 -10.74 0.26 1.10
CA ASP A 31 -10.66 1.69 1.40
C ASP A 31 -10.07 2.47 0.23
N VAL A 32 -9.01 1.96 -0.39
CA VAL A 32 -8.42 2.59 -1.58
C VAL A 32 -9.44 2.67 -2.71
N HIS A 33 -10.12 1.57 -3.01
CA HIS A 33 -11.13 1.54 -4.08
C HIS A 33 -12.25 2.56 -3.82
N SER A 34 -12.66 2.74 -2.57
CA SER A 34 -13.78 3.63 -2.22
C SER A 34 -13.53 5.09 -2.59
N VAL A 35 -12.29 5.54 -2.66
CA VAL A 35 -11.94 6.94 -2.94
C VAL A 35 -11.14 7.12 -4.23
N LEU A 36 -10.63 6.03 -4.80
CA LEU A 36 -9.78 6.08 -5.99
C LEU A 36 -10.53 6.71 -7.17
N GLY A 37 -9.92 7.73 -7.79
CA GLY A 37 -10.52 8.44 -8.92
C GLY A 37 -11.64 9.39 -8.55
N THR A 38 -11.91 9.60 -7.27
CA THR A 38 -12.90 10.56 -6.77
C THR A 38 -12.23 11.86 -6.31
N PRO A 39 -12.99 12.95 -6.10
CA PRO A 39 -12.41 14.18 -5.54
C PRO A 39 -11.84 14.03 -4.13
N GLU A 40 -12.14 12.95 -3.43
CA GLU A 40 -11.62 12.68 -2.09
C GLU A 40 -10.24 12.00 -2.09
N GLN A 41 -9.75 11.56 -3.25
CA GLN A 41 -8.44 10.94 -3.33
C GLN A 41 -7.35 11.94 -2.99
N ASP A 42 -6.63 11.70 -1.91
CA ASP A 42 -5.59 12.57 -1.37
C ASP A 42 -4.23 11.85 -1.24
N PHE A 43 -3.99 10.88 -2.11
CA PHE A 43 -2.77 10.10 -2.17
C PHE A 43 -2.43 9.72 -3.60
N VAL A 44 -1.19 9.32 -3.82
CA VAL A 44 -0.71 8.75 -5.09
C VAL A 44 -0.50 7.25 -4.88
N LEU A 45 -1.19 6.44 -5.68
CA LEU A 45 -1.07 4.99 -5.63
C LEU A 45 0.07 4.54 -6.54
N LEU A 46 1.03 3.82 -5.98
CA LEU A 46 2.21 3.32 -6.70
C LEU A 46 2.14 1.81 -6.87
N ASP A 47 2.18 1.35 -8.11
CA ASP A 47 2.44 -0.05 -8.44
C ASP A 47 3.95 -0.25 -8.46
N VAL A 48 4.47 -1.05 -7.53
CA VAL A 48 5.92 -1.19 -7.35
C VAL A 48 6.46 -2.53 -7.86
N ARG A 49 5.63 -3.25 -8.65
CA ARG A 49 6.01 -4.57 -9.16
C ARG A 49 6.99 -4.54 -10.34
N GLY A 50 7.01 -3.45 -11.10
CA GLY A 50 7.78 -3.32 -12.31
C GLY A 50 6.92 -3.16 -13.55
N THR A 51 7.53 -2.64 -14.62
CA THR A 51 6.85 -2.21 -15.84
C THR A 51 6.10 -3.33 -16.54
N ASP A 52 6.68 -4.53 -16.61
CA ASP A 52 6.03 -5.65 -17.29
C ASP A 52 4.74 -6.09 -16.58
N SER A 53 4.78 -6.18 -15.26
CA SER A 53 3.60 -6.51 -14.46
C SER A 53 2.54 -5.41 -14.56
N TYR A 54 2.96 -4.16 -14.48
CA TYR A 54 2.08 -3.00 -14.63
C TYR A 54 1.35 -3.03 -15.97
N ALA A 55 2.10 -3.30 -17.06
CA ALA A 55 1.53 -3.32 -18.41
C ALA A 55 0.48 -4.41 -18.59
N ARG A 56 0.68 -5.58 -17.96
CA ARG A 56 -0.28 -6.68 -18.04
C ARG A 56 -1.59 -6.39 -17.30
N GLY A 57 -1.53 -5.60 -16.27
CA GLY A 57 -2.72 -5.23 -15.49
C GLY A 57 -2.33 -4.56 -14.18
N HIS A 58 -2.92 -3.40 -13.93
CA HIS A 58 -2.67 -2.62 -12.71
C HIS A 58 -3.97 -2.03 -12.19
N VAL A 59 -3.96 -1.59 -10.93
CA VAL A 59 -5.09 -0.88 -10.35
C VAL A 59 -5.32 0.41 -11.13
N PRO A 60 -6.56 0.72 -11.54
CA PRO A 60 -6.83 1.94 -12.30
C PRO A 60 -6.30 3.19 -11.60
N GLY A 61 -5.55 4.01 -12.33
CA GLY A 61 -4.96 5.24 -11.79
C GLY A 61 -3.64 5.07 -11.04
N ALA A 62 -3.15 3.84 -10.86
CA ALA A 62 -1.85 3.61 -10.25
C ALA A 62 -0.72 4.09 -11.16
N VAL A 63 0.33 4.62 -10.55
CA VAL A 63 1.56 5.03 -11.24
C VAL A 63 2.56 3.88 -11.22
N ASP A 64 3.16 3.60 -12.37
CA ASP A 64 4.21 2.59 -12.50
C ASP A 64 5.53 3.13 -11.93
N LEU A 65 5.95 2.61 -10.78
CA LEU A 65 7.22 2.96 -10.19
C LEU A 65 7.79 1.74 -9.44
N ALA A 66 8.62 0.96 -10.13
CA ALA A 66 9.26 -0.22 -9.54
C ALA A 66 10.03 0.16 -8.27
N GLN A 67 9.96 -0.68 -7.24
CA GLN A 67 10.52 -0.35 -5.94
C GLN A 67 12.01 0.03 -6.01
N ARG A 68 12.78 -0.59 -6.90
CA ARG A 68 14.20 -0.28 -7.08
C ARG A 68 14.47 1.07 -7.74
N LYS A 69 13.47 1.65 -8.38
CA LYS A 69 13.57 2.94 -9.09
C LYS A 69 13.08 4.11 -8.23
N ILE A 70 12.70 3.88 -6.99
CA ILE A 70 12.26 4.93 -6.07
C ILE A 70 13.49 5.69 -5.59
N VAL A 71 13.74 6.83 -6.22
CA VAL A 71 14.81 7.77 -5.89
C VAL A 71 14.24 9.17 -5.89
N ALA A 72 14.94 10.12 -5.25
CA ALA A 72 14.44 11.49 -5.09
C ALA A 72 14.04 12.14 -6.42
N ALA A 73 14.81 11.91 -7.48
CA ALA A 73 14.54 12.51 -8.81
C ALA A 73 13.19 12.06 -9.38
N LYS A 74 12.77 10.83 -9.12
CA LYS A 74 11.48 10.31 -9.59
C LYS A 74 10.28 10.92 -8.87
N LEU A 75 10.50 11.51 -7.71
CA LEU A 75 9.46 12.07 -6.85
C LEU A 75 9.47 13.59 -6.86
N ALA A 76 10.38 14.23 -7.62
CA ALA A 76 10.64 15.67 -7.56
C ALA A 76 9.41 16.52 -7.91
N ASP A 77 8.52 16.02 -8.77
CA ASP A 77 7.33 16.76 -9.20
C ASP A 77 6.16 16.67 -8.20
N TYR A 78 6.28 15.82 -7.19
CA TYR A 78 5.25 15.72 -6.16
C TYR A 78 5.57 16.62 -4.97
N PRO A 79 4.58 17.35 -4.45
CA PRO A 79 4.77 18.12 -3.21
C PRO A 79 5.33 17.27 -2.07
N ALA A 80 6.04 17.88 -1.15
CA ALA A 80 6.71 17.19 -0.06
C ALA A 80 5.74 16.45 0.87
N ASP A 81 4.50 16.93 0.99
CA ASP A 81 3.46 16.34 1.84
C ASP A 81 2.58 15.31 1.12
N THR A 82 2.89 14.97 -0.13
CA THR A 82 2.17 13.93 -0.86
C THR A 82 2.26 12.60 -0.11
N VAL A 83 1.12 11.99 0.17
CA VAL A 83 1.07 10.64 0.73
C VAL A 83 1.12 9.63 -0.42
N PHE A 84 2.09 8.73 -0.37
CA PHE A 84 2.18 7.61 -1.31
C PHE A 84 1.58 6.36 -0.69
N VAL A 85 0.85 5.61 -1.49
CA VAL A 85 0.34 4.29 -1.12
C VAL A 85 0.96 3.27 -2.06
N THR A 86 1.67 2.28 -1.52
CA THR A 86 2.36 1.27 -2.32
C THR A 86 1.59 -0.04 -2.32
N TYR A 87 1.63 -0.75 -3.46
CA TYR A 87 1.15 -2.12 -3.52
C TYR A 87 2.03 -2.99 -4.41
N CYS A 88 2.03 -4.28 -4.12
CA CYS A 88 2.74 -5.31 -4.87
C CYS A 88 1.77 -6.41 -5.30
N ALA A 89 2.29 -7.60 -5.61
CA ALA A 89 1.48 -8.71 -6.12
C ALA A 89 0.44 -9.22 -5.11
N GLY A 90 0.78 -9.23 -3.84
CA GLY A 90 -0.11 -9.73 -2.79
C GLY A 90 0.58 -9.80 -1.44
N PRO A 91 -0.10 -10.37 -0.42
CA PRO A 91 0.46 -10.41 0.94
C PRO A 91 1.76 -11.22 1.06
N HIS A 92 2.02 -12.11 0.11
CA HIS A 92 3.23 -12.94 0.05
C HIS A 92 4.46 -12.20 -0.49
N CYS A 93 4.28 -10.99 -1.00
CA CYS A 93 5.35 -10.21 -1.64
C CYS A 93 5.73 -9.02 -0.75
N ASN A 94 7.02 -8.85 -0.48
CA ASN A 94 7.52 -7.75 0.35
C ASN A 94 7.86 -6.49 -0.46
N GLY A 95 7.53 -6.45 -1.76
CA GLY A 95 7.84 -5.31 -2.62
C GLY A 95 7.25 -4.00 -2.14
N ALA A 96 5.99 -4.04 -1.67
CA ALA A 96 5.34 -2.85 -1.13
C ALA A 96 6.04 -2.33 0.13
N ALA A 97 6.48 -3.23 1.02
CA ALA A 97 7.21 -2.86 2.23
C ALA A 97 8.59 -2.28 1.89
N ARG A 98 9.31 -2.88 0.93
CA ARG A 98 10.61 -2.35 0.47
C ARG A 98 10.46 -0.97 -0.15
N ALA A 99 9.40 -0.77 -0.95
CA ALA A 99 9.08 0.53 -1.51
C ALA A 99 8.77 1.56 -0.41
N ALA A 100 8.00 1.17 0.60
CA ALA A 100 7.67 2.04 1.74
C ALA A 100 8.94 2.46 2.50
N ILE A 101 9.90 1.54 2.69
CA ILE A 101 11.18 1.85 3.32
C ILE A 101 11.93 2.90 2.50
N ARG A 102 12.00 2.76 1.18
CA ARG A 102 12.67 3.72 0.31
C ARG A 102 12.03 5.09 0.36
N LEU A 103 10.70 5.14 0.32
CA LEU A 103 9.94 6.39 0.43
C LEU A 103 10.15 7.06 1.80
N ALA A 104 10.10 6.30 2.88
CA ALA A 104 10.33 6.82 4.22
C ALA A 104 11.75 7.36 4.40
N ARG A 105 12.75 6.69 3.84
CA ARG A 105 14.15 7.18 3.84
C ARG A 105 14.31 8.51 3.11
N LEU A 106 13.46 8.75 2.10
CA LEU A 106 13.43 10.01 1.38
C LEU A 106 12.55 11.08 2.05
N GLY A 107 12.04 10.79 3.25
CA GLY A 107 11.20 11.71 4.00
C GLY A 107 9.76 11.81 3.49
N ARG A 108 9.31 10.84 2.69
CA ARG A 108 7.98 10.88 2.09
C ARG A 108 6.95 10.15 2.95
N PRO A 109 5.78 10.75 3.20
CA PRO A 109 4.67 10.06 3.85
C PRO A 109 4.24 8.84 3.03
N VAL A 110 4.04 7.71 3.67
CA VAL A 110 3.73 6.46 2.96
C VAL A 110 2.83 5.55 3.79
N LYS A 111 1.95 4.85 3.08
CA LYS A 111 1.20 3.70 3.61
C LYS A 111 1.29 2.55 2.61
N ILE A 112 1.06 1.34 3.09
CA ILE A 112 1.01 0.15 2.25
C ILE A 112 -0.47 -0.24 2.08
N MET A 113 -0.89 -0.52 0.84
CA MET A 113 -2.18 -1.17 0.58
C MET A 113 -1.98 -2.67 0.75
N THR A 114 -2.38 -3.18 1.90
CA THR A 114 -2.28 -4.61 2.20
C THR A 114 -3.19 -5.39 1.25
N GLY A 115 -2.77 -6.61 0.93
CA GLY A 115 -3.47 -7.47 -0.03
C GLY A 115 -2.96 -7.36 -1.45
N GLY A 116 -2.50 -6.21 -1.90
CA GLY A 116 -1.95 -6.03 -3.24
C GLY A 116 -2.93 -6.42 -4.35
N VAL A 117 -2.40 -6.89 -5.48
CA VAL A 117 -3.22 -7.33 -6.63
C VAL A 117 -4.13 -8.48 -6.24
N THR A 118 -3.63 -9.47 -5.49
CA THR A 118 -4.45 -10.60 -5.03
C THR A 118 -5.66 -10.11 -4.24
N GLY A 119 -5.44 -9.25 -3.26
CA GLY A 119 -6.52 -8.68 -2.45
C GLY A 119 -7.49 -7.83 -3.27
N TRP A 120 -6.98 -7.07 -4.23
CA TRP A 120 -7.81 -6.28 -5.14
C TRP A 120 -8.78 -7.15 -5.93
N LEU A 121 -8.28 -8.24 -6.51
CA LEU A 121 -9.09 -9.18 -7.27
C LEU A 121 -10.04 -9.99 -6.39
N ASP A 122 -9.62 -10.34 -5.18
CA ASP A 122 -10.47 -11.07 -4.22
C ASP A 122 -11.70 -10.25 -3.80
N GLU A 123 -11.59 -8.92 -3.77
CA GLU A 123 -12.73 -8.03 -3.53
C GLU A 123 -13.66 -7.89 -4.73
N GLY A 124 -13.34 -8.50 -5.86
CA GLY A 124 -14.11 -8.41 -7.10
C GLY A 124 -13.79 -7.18 -7.94
N PHE A 125 -12.73 -6.45 -7.59
CA PHE A 125 -12.29 -5.28 -8.36
C PHE A 125 -11.47 -5.72 -9.57
N THR A 126 -11.37 -4.86 -10.57
CA THR A 126 -10.70 -5.18 -11.83
C THR A 126 -9.40 -4.39 -12.01
N LEU A 127 -8.50 -4.96 -12.81
CA LEU A 127 -7.28 -4.29 -13.27
C LEU A 127 -7.49 -3.77 -14.68
N VAL A 128 -6.66 -2.80 -15.06
CA VAL A 128 -6.61 -2.28 -16.44
C VAL A 128 -5.22 -2.46 -17.00
N PRO A 129 -5.08 -2.74 -18.33
CA PRO A 129 -3.77 -2.81 -18.96
C PRO A 129 -3.22 -1.42 -19.26
N ALA A 130 -1.92 -1.36 -19.43
CA ALA A 130 -1.29 -0.12 -19.89
C ALA A 130 -1.53 0.09 -21.39
#